data_24046ef34cc7684f461dd8f2698b4e31
#
_entry.id   24046ef34cc7684f461dd8f2698b4e31
#
_cell.length_a   1.000
_cell.length_b   1.000
_cell.length_c   1.000
_cell.angle_alpha   90.00
_cell.angle_beta   90.00
_cell.angle_gamma   90.00
#
_symmetry.space_group_name_H-M   'P 1'
#
loop_
_entity.id
_entity.type
_entity.pdbx_description
1 polymer ?
#
loop_
_entity_poly.entity_id
_entity_poly.type
_entity_poly.pdbx_seq_one_letter_code
_entity_poly.pdbx_strand_id
1 'polypeptide(L)'
;MIPIRTTIPLLVISLACVCAIEPVLATEAGVDNIGPGTDGFFMLPLSPDSLPDNMLAFNVYYNHYKARELNISSLGGKVPNVEIESTAVIPRLDYLTPLRVFGGRLGAYIAQPWLKQEVSVFGLQDTREGMGDTTFAPIILWDMGPNLTLGAAVEVTVPTGEYSIDRLANTSNNFYTYKPLFSFTWLPTDKTEVSLKTTYSFNEKNKDTDYKSGQIFHFDYSASYKITDDLMLGLNGYYLKQTTDDKQFGHTVQFNGEDVDDGVRGQVFAIGPALHWTFLKYASAEIRWAKEFDVENRPKGEMLWAKVSIPYAF
;
A
#
# COMPACT_ATOMS: atom_id res chain seq x y z
N MET A 1 0.56 15.17 66.97
CA MET A 1 1.47 14.92 65.85
C MET A 1 0.74 13.95 64.91
N ILE A 2 0.08 14.46 63.89
CA ILE A 2 -0.69 13.68 62.92
C ILE A 2 0.10 13.70 61.60
N PRO A 3 0.44 12.61 60.98
CA PRO A 3 1.14 12.62 59.68
C PRO A 3 0.17 12.88 58.53
N ILE A 4 0.42 13.94 57.79
CA ILE A 4 -0.26 14.28 56.57
C ILE A 4 0.23 13.31 55.48
N ARG A 5 -0.65 12.41 54.98
CA ARG A 5 -0.43 11.61 53.77
C ARG A 5 -0.72 12.50 52.55
N THR A 6 0.30 12.88 51.86
CA THR A 6 0.18 13.48 50.50
C THR A 6 -0.15 12.38 49.48
N THR A 7 -1.39 12.34 49.08
CA THR A 7 -1.83 11.62 47.87
C THR A 7 -1.54 12.50 46.67
N ILE A 8 -0.54 12.14 45.88
CA ILE A 8 -0.29 12.70 44.55
C ILE A 8 -1.34 12.12 43.61
N PRO A 9 -2.11 12.93 42.87
CA PRO A 9 -3.13 12.39 41.98
C PRO A 9 -2.47 11.77 40.76
N LEU A 10 -2.82 10.49 40.51
CA LEU A 10 -2.41 9.64 39.41
C LEU A 10 -3.07 10.05 38.07
N LEU A 11 -3.48 11.30 37.87
CA LEU A 11 -4.34 11.72 36.75
C LEU A 11 -3.62 12.58 35.69
N VAL A 12 -2.31 12.71 35.72
CA VAL A 12 -1.58 13.55 34.75
C VAL A 12 -0.72 12.74 33.78
N ILE A 13 -0.60 11.41 33.93
CA ILE A 13 0.28 10.58 33.11
C ILE A 13 -0.40 10.10 31.82
N SER A 14 -1.74 10.14 31.69
CA SER A 14 -2.44 9.56 30.55
C SER A 14 -2.53 10.45 29.30
N LEU A 15 -2.36 11.76 29.41
CA LEU A 15 -2.52 12.66 28.24
C LEU A 15 -1.19 13.00 27.55
N ALA A 16 -0.06 12.86 28.24
CA ALA A 16 1.26 13.10 27.65
C ALA A 16 1.80 11.91 26.85
N CYS A 17 1.24 10.70 27.03
CA CYS A 17 1.70 9.49 26.30
C CYS A 17 1.15 9.39 24.87
N VAL A 18 0.02 10.00 24.56
CA VAL A 18 -0.59 9.90 23.21
C VAL A 18 0.18 10.74 22.20
N CYS A 19 0.67 11.92 22.61
CA CYS A 19 1.51 12.76 21.74
C CYS A 19 2.93 12.23 21.50
N ALA A 20 3.38 11.22 22.27
CA ALA A 20 4.73 10.68 22.16
C ALA A 20 4.82 9.42 21.26
N ILE A 21 3.69 8.88 20.79
CA ILE A 21 3.66 7.64 20.01
C ILE A 21 3.67 7.92 18.51
N GLU A 22 3.09 9.04 18.05
CA GLU A 22 3.06 9.41 16.64
C GLU A 22 4.44 9.48 15.96
N PRO A 23 5.51 9.96 16.60
CA PRO A 23 6.81 10.03 15.96
C PRO A 23 7.60 8.71 15.93
N VAL A 24 7.05 7.60 16.43
CA VAL A 24 7.78 6.33 16.58
C VAL A 24 7.42 5.29 15.51
N LEU A 25 6.43 5.57 14.68
CA LEU A 25 6.05 4.69 13.56
C LEU A 25 6.80 5.09 12.28
N ALA A 26 7.22 4.10 11.51
CA ALA A 26 7.68 4.34 10.15
C ALA A 26 6.52 4.92 9.34
N THR A 27 6.74 6.06 8.73
CA THR A 27 5.71 6.92 8.16
C THR A 27 4.78 7.53 9.23
N GLU A 28 4.16 8.66 8.92
CA GLU A 28 3.24 9.33 9.85
C GLU A 28 2.10 8.39 10.24
N ALA A 29 1.95 8.13 11.55
CA ALA A 29 0.96 7.20 12.11
C ALA A 29 1.01 5.77 11.54
N GLY A 30 2.10 5.34 10.91
CA GLY A 30 2.27 3.98 10.35
C GLY A 30 1.52 3.73 9.06
N VAL A 31 0.99 4.75 8.42
CA VAL A 31 0.26 4.66 7.14
C VAL A 31 1.08 5.20 5.97
N ASP A 32 0.84 4.69 4.77
CA ASP A 32 1.50 5.12 3.54
C ASP A 32 0.54 5.04 2.34
N ASN A 33 0.93 5.69 1.23
CA ASN A 33 0.18 5.71 -0.03
C ASN A 33 0.61 4.60 -1.01
N ILE A 34 1.19 3.51 -0.54
CA ILE A 34 1.75 2.46 -1.40
C ILE A 34 0.69 1.45 -1.82
N GLY A 35 -0.16 1.00 -0.88
CA GLY A 35 -1.11 -0.09 -1.08
C GLY A 35 -0.40 -1.41 -1.40
N PRO A 36 0.44 -1.96 -0.49
CA PRO A 36 1.21 -3.17 -0.75
C PRO A 36 0.31 -4.35 -1.12
N GLY A 37 0.77 -5.18 -2.07
CA GLY A 37 0.02 -6.35 -2.54
C GLY A 37 -1.17 -6.02 -3.45
N THR A 38 -1.35 -4.77 -3.86
CA THR A 38 -2.47 -4.37 -4.76
C THR A 38 -2.41 -5.10 -6.09
N ASP A 39 -1.22 -5.30 -6.65
CA ASP A 39 -1.04 -5.95 -7.94
C ASP A 39 -0.63 -7.41 -7.75
N GLY A 40 -1.17 -8.30 -8.60
CA GLY A 40 -0.99 -9.73 -8.54
C GLY A 40 -0.73 -10.35 -9.92
N PHE A 41 -1.57 -11.25 -10.37
CA PHE A 41 -1.40 -11.87 -11.67
C PHE A 41 -1.61 -10.88 -12.81
N PHE A 42 -0.85 -11.08 -13.89
CA PHE A 42 -0.96 -10.25 -15.10
C PHE A 42 -1.01 -8.75 -14.76
N MET A 43 0.00 -8.27 -14.06
CA MET A 43 0.11 -6.86 -13.64
C MET A 43 0.02 -5.91 -14.84
N LEU A 44 0.46 -6.39 -16.03
CA LEU A 44 0.28 -5.74 -17.31
C LEU A 44 -0.43 -6.68 -18.29
N PRO A 45 -1.26 -6.15 -19.21
CA PRO A 45 -1.83 -6.96 -20.28
C PRO A 45 -0.73 -7.47 -21.21
N LEU A 46 -0.86 -8.72 -21.67
CA LEU A 46 0.06 -9.27 -22.66
C LEU A 46 -0.23 -8.69 -24.05
N SER A 47 0.83 -8.61 -24.85
CA SER A 47 0.77 -8.14 -26.24
C SER A 47 -0.07 -6.87 -26.41
N PRO A 48 0.26 -5.77 -25.71
CA PRO A 48 -0.56 -4.55 -25.72
C PRO A 48 -0.76 -3.99 -27.14
N ASP A 49 0.15 -4.29 -28.08
CA ASP A 49 0.05 -3.87 -29.48
C ASP A 49 -1.01 -4.63 -30.27
N SER A 50 -1.40 -5.80 -29.81
CA SER A 50 -2.47 -6.62 -30.41
C SER A 50 -3.85 -6.34 -29.83
N LEU A 51 -3.94 -5.52 -28.79
CA LEU A 51 -5.20 -5.11 -28.19
C LEU A 51 -5.89 -4.03 -29.05
N PRO A 52 -7.23 -3.90 -29.00
CA PRO A 52 -7.97 -2.84 -29.68
C PRO A 52 -7.40 -1.45 -29.43
N ASP A 53 -7.56 -0.54 -30.40
CA ASP A 53 -7.00 0.82 -30.36
C ASP A 53 -7.48 1.61 -29.14
N ASN A 54 -8.75 1.47 -28.78
CA ASN A 54 -9.32 2.07 -27.59
C ASN A 54 -9.84 0.96 -26.68
N MET A 55 -9.31 0.84 -25.49
CA MET A 55 -9.70 -0.17 -24.53
C MET A 55 -9.82 0.42 -23.14
N LEU A 56 -10.95 0.17 -22.51
CA LEU A 56 -11.18 0.42 -21.10
C LEU A 56 -11.08 -0.90 -20.33
N ALA A 57 -10.59 -0.85 -19.10
CA ALA A 57 -10.78 -1.92 -18.14
C ALA A 57 -11.33 -1.34 -16.85
N PHE A 58 -12.47 -1.86 -16.42
CA PHE A 58 -13.04 -1.54 -15.12
C PHE A 58 -12.61 -2.62 -14.13
N ASN A 59 -11.91 -2.18 -13.09
CA ASN A 59 -11.43 -3.05 -12.03
C ASN A 59 -12.08 -2.64 -10.71
N VAL A 60 -12.45 -3.63 -9.90
CA VAL A 60 -12.85 -3.42 -8.51
C VAL A 60 -11.97 -4.27 -7.65
N TYR A 61 -11.26 -3.64 -6.73
CA TYR A 61 -10.46 -4.31 -5.72
C TYR A 61 -11.20 -4.27 -4.39
N TYR A 62 -11.09 -5.35 -3.65
CA TYR A 62 -11.40 -5.43 -2.23
C TYR A 62 -10.11 -5.76 -1.49
N ASN A 63 -9.84 -5.03 -0.43
CA ASN A 63 -8.73 -5.29 0.48
C ASN A 63 -9.25 -5.44 1.90
N HIS A 64 -8.66 -6.37 2.64
CA HIS A 64 -8.82 -6.47 4.07
C HIS A 64 -7.46 -6.77 4.70
N TYR A 65 -6.99 -5.87 5.54
CA TYR A 65 -5.76 -5.98 6.30
C TYR A 65 -6.08 -6.08 7.79
N LYS A 66 -5.39 -6.99 8.49
CA LYS A 66 -5.52 -7.12 9.93
C LYS A 66 -4.18 -7.37 10.58
N ALA A 67 -3.79 -6.48 11.51
CA ALA A 67 -2.58 -6.59 12.31
C ALA A 67 -2.91 -6.60 13.81
N ARG A 68 -2.25 -7.48 14.55
CA ARG A 68 -2.33 -7.58 16.02
C ARG A 68 -0.99 -7.42 16.70
N GLU A 69 0.02 -7.08 15.95
CA GLU A 69 1.36 -6.76 16.42
C GLU A 69 1.78 -5.44 15.79
N LEU A 70 2.46 -4.62 16.59
CA LEU A 70 3.17 -3.45 16.13
C LEU A 70 4.61 -3.61 16.59
N ASN A 71 5.56 -3.59 15.68
CA ASN A 71 6.98 -3.65 15.98
C ASN A 71 7.55 -2.24 15.91
N ILE A 72 8.20 -1.79 16.99
CA ILE A 72 8.86 -0.50 17.07
C ILE A 72 10.23 -0.70 17.72
N SER A 73 11.29 -0.54 16.93
CA SER A 73 12.66 -0.82 17.37
C SER A 73 13.09 0.00 18.58
N SER A 74 12.74 1.30 18.61
CA SER A 74 13.04 2.21 19.72
C SER A 74 12.33 1.89 21.04
N LEU A 75 11.26 1.08 21.00
CA LEU A 75 10.54 0.58 22.17
C LEU A 75 10.93 -0.86 22.55
N GLY A 76 12.01 -1.39 21.97
CA GLY A 76 12.45 -2.75 22.23
C GLY A 76 11.72 -3.83 21.41
N GLY A 77 11.01 -3.44 20.34
CA GLY A 77 10.37 -4.32 19.38
C GLY A 77 8.85 -4.38 19.52
N LYS A 78 8.30 -5.48 20.00
CA LYS A 78 6.84 -5.72 19.98
C LYS A 78 6.07 -4.88 20.99
N VAL A 79 5.10 -4.11 20.51
CA VAL A 79 4.15 -3.33 21.31
C VAL A 79 2.89 -4.17 21.55
N PRO A 80 2.47 -4.40 22.82
CA PRO A 80 1.28 -5.16 23.13
C PRO A 80 0.00 -4.35 22.98
N ASN A 81 -1.14 -5.04 22.91
CA ASN A 81 -2.49 -4.45 22.88
C ASN A 81 -2.71 -3.49 21.71
N VAL A 82 -2.26 -3.88 20.54
CA VAL A 82 -2.50 -3.18 19.28
C VAL A 82 -3.39 -4.04 18.40
N GLU A 83 -4.44 -3.45 17.83
CA GLU A 83 -5.23 -4.04 16.77
C GLU A 83 -5.50 -2.97 15.71
N ILE A 84 -5.09 -3.24 14.49
CA ILE A 84 -5.32 -2.37 13.33
C ILE A 84 -6.03 -3.20 12.28
N GLU A 85 -7.19 -2.72 11.85
CA GLU A 85 -7.98 -3.34 10.81
C GLU A 85 -8.32 -2.30 9.75
N SER A 86 -8.04 -2.62 8.50
CA SER A 86 -8.33 -1.76 7.35
C SER A 86 -9.10 -2.55 6.31
N THR A 87 -10.23 -2.01 5.88
CA THR A 87 -11.00 -2.56 4.76
C THR A 87 -11.13 -1.50 3.69
N ALA A 88 -10.89 -1.88 2.43
CA ALA A 88 -11.01 -0.98 1.29
C ALA A 88 -11.80 -1.61 0.15
N VAL A 89 -12.61 -0.80 -0.53
CA VAL A 89 -13.15 -1.09 -1.86
C VAL A 89 -12.62 -0.03 -2.81
N ILE A 90 -11.96 -0.46 -3.89
CA ILE A 90 -11.23 0.45 -4.78
C ILE A 90 -11.69 0.24 -6.22
N PRO A 91 -12.67 0.99 -6.73
CA PRO A 91 -12.91 1.10 -8.17
C PRO A 91 -11.71 1.75 -8.86
N ARG A 92 -11.26 1.15 -9.95
CA ARG A 92 -10.21 1.65 -10.82
C ARG A 92 -10.64 1.55 -12.27
N LEU A 93 -10.42 2.60 -13.01
CA LEU A 93 -10.64 2.67 -14.45
C LEU A 93 -9.28 2.80 -15.16
N ASP A 94 -8.97 1.86 -16.03
CA ASP A 94 -7.80 1.88 -16.90
C ASP A 94 -8.23 2.17 -18.33
N TYR A 95 -7.47 3.02 -19.01
CA TYR A 95 -7.68 3.34 -20.41
C TYR A 95 -6.37 3.14 -21.20
N LEU A 96 -6.43 2.35 -22.25
CA LEU A 96 -5.33 2.14 -23.18
C LEU A 96 -5.67 2.84 -24.50
N THR A 97 -4.86 3.81 -24.88
CA THR A 97 -5.04 4.65 -26.08
C THR A 97 -4.37 4.03 -27.29
N PRO A 98 -4.69 4.47 -28.55
CA PRO A 98 -3.90 4.12 -29.73
C PRO A 98 -2.58 4.88 -29.83
N LEU A 99 -2.36 5.88 -28.98
CA LEU A 99 -1.16 6.73 -29.04
C LEU A 99 0.09 5.98 -28.61
N ARG A 100 1.20 6.27 -29.26
CA ARG A 100 2.50 5.73 -28.93
C ARG A 100 3.47 6.84 -28.49
N VAL A 101 4.18 6.56 -27.41
CA VAL A 101 5.17 7.45 -26.81
C VAL A 101 6.41 6.61 -26.48
N PHE A 102 7.58 7.04 -26.90
CA PHE A 102 8.85 6.30 -26.70
C PHE A 102 8.79 4.84 -27.16
N GLY A 103 8.09 4.58 -28.27
CA GLY A 103 7.93 3.24 -28.84
C GLY A 103 6.91 2.34 -28.16
N GLY A 104 6.36 2.74 -27.00
CA GLY A 104 5.32 2.00 -26.29
C GLY A 104 3.94 2.62 -26.46
N ARG A 105 2.91 1.87 -26.12
CA ARG A 105 1.50 2.30 -26.12
C ARG A 105 1.19 3.11 -24.86
N LEU A 106 0.59 4.28 -25.01
CA LEU A 106 0.19 5.15 -23.91
C LEU A 106 -1.15 4.70 -23.33
N GLY A 107 -1.22 4.58 -22.03
CA GLY A 107 -2.45 4.40 -21.26
C GLY A 107 -2.47 5.34 -20.04
N ALA A 108 -3.55 5.25 -19.29
CA ALA A 108 -3.68 5.92 -18.00
C ALA A 108 -4.67 5.16 -17.12
N TYR A 109 -4.58 5.36 -15.82
CA TYR A 109 -5.61 4.89 -14.89
C TYR A 109 -5.88 5.88 -13.77
N ILE A 110 -7.07 5.72 -13.18
CA ILE A 110 -7.51 6.41 -11.98
C ILE A 110 -8.14 5.41 -11.02
N ALA A 111 -7.81 5.52 -9.75
CA ALA A 111 -8.35 4.68 -8.68
C ALA A 111 -8.82 5.56 -7.52
N GLN A 112 -9.99 5.23 -6.97
CA GLN A 112 -10.61 5.95 -5.86
C GLN A 112 -10.98 4.96 -4.76
N PRO A 113 -10.23 4.89 -3.64
CA PRO A 113 -10.58 4.03 -2.53
C PRO A 113 -11.79 4.57 -1.74
N TRP A 114 -12.60 3.64 -1.23
CA TRP A 114 -13.45 3.84 -0.07
C TRP A 114 -12.88 2.98 1.05
N LEU A 115 -12.54 3.61 2.19
CA LEU A 115 -11.80 3.00 3.28
C LEU A 115 -12.64 2.94 4.55
N LYS A 116 -12.47 1.86 5.32
CA LYS A 116 -12.82 1.79 6.73
C LYS A 116 -11.57 1.42 7.52
N GLN A 117 -11.15 2.29 8.42
CA GLN A 117 -9.99 2.13 9.29
C GLN A 117 -10.44 1.99 10.73
N GLU A 118 -9.99 0.94 11.41
CA GLU A 118 -10.26 0.67 12.83
C GLU A 118 -8.92 0.49 13.53
N VAL A 119 -8.63 1.38 14.46
CA VAL A 119 -7.35 1.42 15.19
C VAL A 119 -7.61 1.30 16.67
N SER A 120 -6.95 0.35 17.32
CA SER A 120 -6.94 0.20 18.77
C SER A 120 -5.49 0.11 19.23
N VAL A 121 -5.04 1.09 20.01
CA VAL A 121 -3.67 1.21 20.50
C VAL A 121 -3.69 1.75 21.92
N PHE A 122 -3.01 1.08 22.86
CA PHE A 122 -2.90 1.47 24.28
C PHE A 122 -4.24 1.73 24.98
N GLY A 123 -5.32 1.02 24.56
CA GLY A 123 -6.65 1.18 25.12
C GLY A 123 -7.45 2.33 24.53
N LEU A 124 -6.88 3.11 23.62
CA LEU A 124 -7.60 4.08 22.80
C LEU A 124 -8.13 3.38 21.55
N GLN A 125 -9.32 3.76 21.11
CA GLN A 125 -9.95 3.20 19.91
C GLN A 125 -10.51 4.33 19.06
N ASP A 126 -10.32 4.21 17.75
CA ASP A 126 -10.91 5.10 16.77
C ASP A 126 -11.32 4.34 15.52
N THR A 127 -12.39 4.80 14.88
CA THR A 127 -12.89 4.25 13.61
C THR A 127 -13.23 5.39 12.66
N ARG A 128 -12.74 5.30 11.43
CA ARG A 128 -13.07 6.24 10.36
C ARG A 128 -13.47 5.48 9.10
N GLU A 129 -14.52 5.95 8.45
CA GLU A 129 -14.97 5.42 7.16
C GLU A 129 -15.24 6.59 6.20
N GLY A 130 -14.83 6.45 4.95
CA GLY A 130 -15.03 7.46 3.93
C GLY A 130 -14.16 7.26 2.70
N MET A 131 -14.19 8.25 1.81
CA MET A 131 -13.32 8.29 0.64
C MET A 131 -11.86 8.44 1.08
N GLY A 132 -11.00 7.66 0.45
CA GLY A 132 -9.54 7.74 0.60
C GLY A 132 -8.90 8.65 -0.44
N ASP A 133 -7.58 8.61 -0.50
CA ASP A 133 -6.79 9.42 -1.41
C ASP A 133 -6.84 8.87 -2.83
N THR A 134 -7.13 9.74 -3.80
CA THR A 134 -7.23 9.40 -5.22
C THR A 134 -5.84 9.17 -5.82
N THR A 135 -5.67 8.08 -6.57
CA THR A 135 -4.45 7.81 -7.32
C THR A 135 -4.73 7.82 -8.81
N PHE A 136 -3.85 8.46 -9.59
CA PHE A 136 -3.89 8.40 -11.04
C PHE A 136 -2.47 8.23 -11.61
N ALA A 137 -2.36 7.65 -12.80
CA ALA A 137 -1.08 7.48 -13.47
C ALA A 137 -1.22 7.42 -15.01
N PRO A 138 -0.43 8.19 -15.75
CA PRO A 138 -0.08 7.84 -17.11
C PRO A 138 0.88 6.63 -17.11
N ILE A 139 0.69 5.70 -18.05
CA ILE A 139 1.51 4.50 -18.19
C ILE A 139 1.91 4.30 -19.65
N ILE A 140 3.12 3.82 -19.89
CA ILE A 140 3.59 3.39 -21.19
C ILE A 140 3.81 1.88 -21.13
N LEU A 141 3.23 1.15 -22.09
CA LEU A 141 3.37 -0.29 -22.22
C LEU A 141 4.18 -0.62 -23.48
N TRP A 142 5.24 -1.41 -23.33
CA TRP A 142 6.04 -1.92 -24.45
C TRP A 142 5.74 -3.39 -24.69
N ASP A 143 5.32 -3.70 -25.91
CA ASP A 143 5.16 -5.06 -26.39
C ASP A 143 6.54 -5.63 -26.75
N MET A 144 7.01 -6.59 -25.97
CA MET A 144 8.30 -7.25 -26.17
C MET A 144 8.15 -8.62 -26.81
N GLY A 145 7.00 -8.86 -27.45
CA GLY A 145 6.58 -10.12 -28.04
C GLY A 145 5.49 -10.82 -27.23
N PRO A 146 5.04 -12.00 -27.68
CA PRO A 146 3.82 -12.63 -27.16
C PRO A 146 3.89 -13.00 -25.67
N ASN A 147 5.09 -13.11 -25.13
CA ASN A 147 5.32 -13.63 -23.78
C ASN A 147 5.81 -12.59 -22.79
N LEU A 148 6.03 -11.35 -23.20
CA LEU A 148 6.61 -10.31 -22.31
C LEU A 148 6.02 -8.95 -22.62
N THR A 149 5.50 -8.30 -21.59
CA THR A 149 5.13 -6.88 -21.59
C THR A 149 5.92 -6.17 -20.53
N LEU A 150 6.47 -5.01 -20.87
CA LEU A 150 7.08 -4.07 -19.92
C LEU A 150 6.20 -2.85 -19.78
N GLY A 151 6.25 -2.20 -18.62
CA GLY A 151 5.51 -0.97 -18.38
C GLY A 151 6.27 -0.02 -17.46
N ALA A 152 6.10 1.27 -17.70
CA ALA A 152 6.57 2.31 -16.79
C ALA A 152 5.51 3.40 -16.62
N ALA A 153 5.39 3.94 -15.42
CA ALA A 153 4.44 4.99 -15.10
C ALA A 153 4.98 5.90 -14.00
N VAL A 154 4.27 6.99 -13.78
CA VAL A 154 4.38 7.78 -12.55
C VAL A 154 3.01 7.85 -11.91
N GLU A 155 2.82 7.15 -10.82
CA GLU A 155 1.60 7.28 -10.01
C GLU A 155 1.68 8.58 -9.19
N VAL A 156 0.56 9.29 -9.13
CA VAL A 156 0.37 10.44 -8.25
C VAL A 156 -0.83 10.18 -7.35
N THR A 157 -0.60 10.16 -6.05
CA THR A 157 -1.66 10.11 -5.05
C THR A 157 -1.94 11.51 -4.51
N VAL A 158 -3.20 11.92 -4.56
CA VAL A 158 -3.68 13.24 -4.15
C VAL A 158 -4.49 13.08 -2.86
N PRO A 159 -4.23 13.89 -1.82
CA PRO A 159 -4.94 13.82 -0.55
C PRO A 159 -6.38 14.35 -0.69
N THR A 160 -7.28 13.47 -1.14
CA THR A 160 -8.72 13.76 -1.35
C THR A 160 -9.61 13.19 -0.27
N GLY A 161 -9.08 12.33 0.60
CA GLY A 161 -9.79 11.79 1.74
C GLY A 161 -9.90 12.78 2.90
N GLU A 162 -10.39 12.31 4.03
CA GLU A 162 -10.53 13.12 5.23
C GLU A 162 -9.38 12.89 6.20
N TYR A 163 -8.81 13.98 6.70
CA TYR A 163 -7.73 13.97 7.69
C TYR A 163 -8.06 14.87 8.88
N SER A 164 -7.65 14.45 10.07
CA SER A 164 -7.65 15.27 11.29
C SER A 164 -6.52 14.82 12.20
N ILE A 165 -5.72 15.77 12.67
CA ILE A 165 -4.63 15.52 13.62
C ILE A 165 -5.11 14.96 14.97
N ASP A 166 -6.37 15.22 15.34
CA ASP A 166 -6.97 14.76 16.59
C ASP A 166 -7.48 13.33 16.55
N ARG A 167 -7.27 12.61 15.44
CA ARG A 167 -7.78 11.25 15.20
C ARG A 167 -6.67 10.23 15.03
N LEU A 168 -6.89 9.03 15.56
CA LEU A 168 -6.02 7.86 15.34
C LEU A 168 -6.28 7.20 13.97
N ALA A 169 -7.53 7.27 13.49
CA ALA A 169 -7.93 6.72 12.20
C ALA A 169 -8.28 7.85 11.22
N ASN A 170 -7.65 7.85 10.06
CA ASN A 170 -7.88 8.79 8.97
C ASN A 170 -8.07 8.05 7.65
N THR A 171 -8.83 8.61 6.71
CA THR A 171 -8.99 8.06 5.35
C THR A 171 -8.03 8.71 4.34
N SER A 172 -7.32 9.77 4.75
CA SER A 172 -6.27 10.44 3.99
C SER A 172 -4.97 10.46 4.78
N ASN A 173 -3.84 10.48 4.06
CA ASN A 173 -2.53 10.76 4.63
C ASN A 173 -2.18 12.26 4.63
N ASN A 174 -3.04 13.10 4.04
CA ASN A 174 -2.93 14.57 3.98
C ASN A 174 -1.65 15.09 3.29
N PHE A 175 -1.05 14.28 2.40
CA PHE A 175 0.09 14.71 1.58
C PHE A 175 0.08 14.05 0.20
N TYR A 176 0.71 14.72 -0.77
CA TYR A 176 0.93 14.17 -2.09
C TYR A 176 2.05 13.13 -2.07
N THR A 177 1.87 12.05 -2.85
CA THR A 177 2.91 11.05 -3.08
C THR A 177 3.11 10.87 -4.59
N TYR A 178 4.37 10.92 -5.02
CA TYR A 178 4.79 10.65 -6.41
C TYR A 178 5.54 9.34 -6.44
N LYS A 179 5.08 8.39 -7.30
CA LYS A 179 5.65 7.04 -7.36
C LYS A 179 6.03 6.69 -8.81
N PRO A 180 7.25 6.99 -9.27
CA PRO A 180 7.77 6.32 -10.45
C PRO A 180 7.73 4.80 -10.23
N LEU A 181 7.27 4.10 -11.28
CA LEU A 181 7.16 2.65 -11.25
C LEU A 181 7.68 2.02 -12.53
N PHE A 182 8.12 0.79 -12.40
CA PHE A 182 8.40 -0.14 -13.48
C PHE A 182 7.70 -1.45 -13.20
N SER A 183 7.14 -2.09 -14.24
CA SER A 183 6.44 -3.36 -14.13
C SER A 183 6.72 -4.24 -15.33
N PHE A 184 6.61 -5.56 -15.14
CA PHE A 184 6.56 -6.51 -16.23
C PHE A 184 5.56 -7.64 -15.95
N THR A 185 5.06 -8.22 -17.02
CA THR A 185 4.36 -9.52 -17.04
C THR A 185 5.06 -10.40 -18.04
N TRP A 186 5.50 -11.58 -17.61
CA TRP A 186 6.26 -12.54 -18.40
C TRP A 186 5.66 -13.94 -18.30
N LEU A 187 5.54 -14.60 -19.45
CA LEU A 187 5.18 -16.00 -19.57
C LEU A 187 6.42 -16.83 -19.94
N PRO A 188 7.19 -17.36 -18.96
CA PRO A 188 8.33 -18.24 -19.26
C PRO A 188 7.95 -19.45 -20.08
N THR A 189 6.74 -19.96 -19.91
CA THR A 189 6.14 -21.06 -20.67
C THR A 189 4.65 -20.79 -20.90
N ASP A 190 3.98 -21.60 -21.70
CA ASP A 190 2.52 -21.50 -21.93
C ASP A 190 1.68 -21.75 -20.66
N LYS A 191 2.31 -22.23 -19.58
CA LYS A 191 1.65 -22.57 -18.32
C LYS A 191 2.10 -21.74 -17.13
N THR A 192 3.14 -20.94 -17.26
CA THR A 192 3.69 -20.19 -16.15
C THR A 192 3.62 -18.69 -16.42
N GLU A 193 3.30 -17.93 -15.39
CA GLU A 193 3.29 -16.48 -15.43
C GLU A 193 4.11 -15.95 -14.23
N VAL A 194 4.90 -14.91 -14.48
CA VAL A 194 5.64 -14.15 -13.47
C VAL A 194 5.39 -12.68 -13.72
N SER A 195 4.93 -11.98 -12.71
CA SER A 195 4.77 -10.52 -12.75
C SER A 195 5.47 -9.84 -11.60
N LEU A 196 5.95 -8.66 -11.87
CA LEU A 196 6.58 -7.77 -10.90
C LEU A 196 6.16 -6.33 -11.18
N LYS A 197 5.88 -5.58 -10.12
CA LYS A 197 5.75 -4.11 -10.15
C LYS A 197 6.62 -3.53 -9.05
N THR A 198 7.56 -2.66 -9.41
CA THR A 198 8.40 -1.93 -8.47
C THR A 198 8.01 -0.48 -8.43
N THR A 199 8.04 0.14 -7.25
CA THR A 199 7.77 1.56 -7.05
C THR A 199 8.83 2.18 -6.13
N TYR A 200 9.04 3.48 -6.29
CA TYR A 200 9.81 4.27 -5.34
C TYR A 200 9.01 5.53 -4.99
N SER A 201 8.64 5.68 -3.72
CA SER A 201 7.73 6.73 -3.27
C SER A 201 8.48 7.96 -2.78
N PHE A 202 8.08 9.12 -3.30
CA PHE A 202 8.49 10.44 -2.83
C PHE A 202 7.28 11.10 -2.17
N ASN A 203 7.33 11.23 -0.85
CA ASN A 203 6.25 11.82 -0.07
C ASN A 203 6.49 13.33 0.12
N GLU A 204 5.44 14.13 -0.07
CA GLU A 204 5.45 15.51 0.40
C GLU A 204 5.22 15.56 1.91
N LYS A 205 5.29 16.74 2.46
CA LYS A 205 5.10 17.00 3.89
C LYS A 205 3.61 17.14 4.18
N ASN A 206 3.12 16.49 5.24
CA ASN A 206 1.85 16.82 5.85
C ASN A 206 1.98 18.21 6.50
N LYS A 207 1.16 19.16 6.04
CA LYS A 207 1.26 20.57 6.46
C LYS A 207 0.68 20.81 7.86
N ASP A 208 -0.19 19.93 8.34
CA ASP A 208 -0.84 20.06 9.64
C ASP A 208 0.09 19.63 10.79
N THR A 209 0.96 18.65 10.53
CA THR A 209 1.89 18.09 11.52
C THR A 209 3.34 18.49 11.29
N ASP A 210 3.65 19.10 10.15
CA ASP A 210 5.00 19.34 9.64
C ASP A 210 5.86 18.06 9.51
N TYR A 211 5.18 16.90 9.39
CA TYR A 211 5.80 15.60 9.26
C TYR A 211 6.03 15.26 7.79
N LYS A 212 7.19 14.71 7.48
CA LYS A 212 7.54 14.19 6.15
C LYS A 212 8.00 12.75 6.27
N SER A 213 7.15 11.83 5.84
CA SER A 213 7.49 10.41 5.74
C SER A 213 8.66 10.19 4.77
N GLY A 214 9.57 9.32 5.14
CA GLY A 214 10.72 8.95 4.33
C GLY A 214 10.32 8.33 3.00
N GLN A 215 11.30 8.23 2.11
CA GLN A 215 11.12 7.60 0.80
C GLN A 215 11.07 6.08 0.95
N ILE A 216 10.23 5.42 0.15
CA ILE A 216 9.99 4.00 0.28
C ILE A 216 10.22 3.30 -1.06
N PHE A 217 11.07 2.27 -1.04
CA PHE A 217 11.17 1.27 -2.09
C PHE A 217 10.15 0.16 -1.83
N HIS A 218 9.39 -0.21 -2.85
CA HIS A 218 8.39 -1.25 -2.74
C HIS A 218 8.35 -2.07 -4.04
N PHE A 219 7.99 -3.36 -3.92
CA PHE A 219 7.57 -4.16 -5.05
C PHE A 219 6.48 -5.16 -4.67
N ASP A 220 5.53 -5.36 -5.58
CA ASP A 220 4.60 -6.48 -5.62
C ASP A 220 5.13 -7.54 -6.57
N TYR A 221 4.92 -8.82 -6.26
CA TYR A 221 5.32 -9.93 -7.10
C TYR A 221 4.28 -11.04 -7.13
N SER A 222 4.23 -11.75 -8.24
CA SER A 222 3.48 -12.99 -8.39
C SER A 222 4.23 -14.00 -9.25
N ALA A 223 3.99 -15.27 -8.97
CA ALA A 223 4.42 -16.38 -9.81
C ALA A 223 3.32 -17.44 -9.80
N SER A 224 2.87 -17.85 -10.96
CA SER A 224 1.69 -18.71 -11.10
C SER A 224 1.85 -19.81 -12.14
N TYR A 225 1.01 -20.82 -11.96
CA TYR A 225 0.95 -21.99 -12.84
C TYR A 225 -0.51 -22.26 -13.27
N LYS A 226 -0.70 -22.46 -14.56
CA LYS A 226 -1.98 -22.76 -15.20
C LYS A 226 -2.41 -24.20 -14.91
N ILE A 227 -3.48 -24.36 -14.16
CA ILE A 227 -4.05 -25.67 -13.79
C ILE A 227 -5.05 -26.15 -14.86
N THR A 228 -5.92 -25.24 -15.32
CA THR A 228 -6.83 -25.43 -16.45
C THR A 228 -6.71 -24.23 -17.39
N ASP A 229 -7.44 -24.20 -18.49
CA ASP A 229 -7.41 -23.03 -19.39
C ASP A 229 -7.88 -21.74 -18.74
N ASP A 230 -8.71 -21.83 -17.72
CA ASP A 230 -9.32 -20.69 -17.02
C ASP A 230 -8.78 -20.46 -15.61
N LEU A 231 -8.03 -21.41 -15.04
CA LEU A 231 -7.62 -21.36 -13.63
C LEU A 231 -6.10 -21.41 -13.48
N MET A 232 -5.58 -20.45 -12.74
CA MET A 232 -4.18 -20.42 -12.32
C MET A 232 -4.06 -20.38 -10.80
N LEU A 233 -3.11 -21.11 -10.26
CA LEU A 233 -2.70 -21.08 -8.86
C LEU A 233 -1.28 -20.58 -8.78
N GLY A 234 -0.97 -19.83 -7.71
CA GLY A 234 0.36 -19.29 -7.54
C GLY A 234 0.64 -18.77 -6.15
N LEU A 235 1.76 -18.09 -6.09
CA LEU A 235 2.20 -17.32 -4.94
C LEU A 235 2.19 -15.84 -5.31
N ASN A 236 1.89 -15.02 -4.33
CA ASN A 236 2.00 -13.56 -4.41
C ASN A 236 2.61 -13.01 -3.13
N GLY A 237 2.99 -11.77 -3.17
CA GLY A 237 3.47 -11.06 -2.00
C GLY A 237 4.00 -9.69 -2.37
N TYR A 238 4.63 -9.08 -1.38
CA TYR A 238 5.25 -7.77 -1.51
C TYR A 238 6.45 -7.62 -0.60
N TYR A 239 7.29 -6.67 -0.93
CA TYR A 239 8.35 -6.16 -0.09
C TYR A 239 8.30 -4.64 -0.06
N LEU A 240 8.48 -4.08 1.12
CA LEU A 240 8.53 -2.65 1.34
C LEU A 240 9.71 -2.35 2.26
N LYS A 241 10.49 -1.34 1.90
CA LYS A 241 11.57 -0.81 2.73
C LYS A 241 11.64 0.71 2.61
N GLN A 242 11.52 1.38 3.73
CA GLN A 242 11.82 2.79 3.82
C GLN A 242 13.33 2.99 3.74
N THR A 243 13.76 3.89 2.85
CA THR A 243 15.17 4.08 2.52
C THR A 243 15.77 5.36 3.08
N THR A 244 14.93 6.29 3.50
CA THR A 244 15.34 7.55 4.16
C THR A 244 14.55 7.78 5.43
N ASP A 245 15.11 8.56 6.34
CA ASP A 245 14.50 8.88 7.63
C ASP A 245 13.22 9.69 7.48
N ASP A 246 12.30 9.49 8.42
CA ASP A 246 11.22 10.40 8.65
C ASP A 246 11.73 11.70 9.26
N LYS A 247 11.07 12.81 8.92
CA LYS A 247 11.42 14.13 9.43
C LYS A 247 10.19 14.84 9.97
N GLN A 248 10.38 15.56 11.07
CA GLN A 248 9.38 16.48 11.60
C GLN A 248 10.04 17.82 11.92
N PHE A 249 9.40 18.92 11.56
CA PHE A 249 9.97 20.28 11.66
C PHE A 249 11.36 20.42 11.02
N GLY A 250 11.63 19.61 9.96
CA GLY A 250 12.89 19.62 9.22
C GLY A 250 14.03 18.79 9.83
N HIS A 251 13.83 18.20 11.00
CA HIS A 251 14.79 17.33 11.70
C HIS A 251 14.38 15.87 11.59
N THR A 252 15.34 14.95 11.66
CA THR A 252 15.05 13.52 11.83
C THR A 252 14.17 13.33 13.07
N VAL A 253 13.17 12.45 12.96
CA VAL A 253 12.24 12.15 14.05
C VAL A 253 13.02 11.63 15.26
N GLN A 254 12.74 12.19 16.43
CA GLN A 254 13.42 11.91 17.69
C GLN A 254 12.47 11.23 18.68
N PHE A 255 13.02 10.34 19.48
CA PHE A 255 12.34 9.76 20.62
C PHE A 255 13.05 10.18 21.91
N ASN A 256 12.33 10.83 22.84
CA ASN A 256 12.89 11.42 24.06
C ASN A 256 14.03 12.44 23.83
N GLY A 257 14.04 13.14 22.69
CA GLY A 257 15.05 14.14 22.34
C GLY A 257 16.35 13.57 21.77
N GLU A 258 16.40 12.26 21.51
CA GLU A 258 17.50 11.59 20.83
C GLU A 258 17.06 11.13 19.45
N ASP A 259 17.96 11.18 18.47
CA ASP A 259 17.70 10.61 17.14
C ASP A 259 17.45 9.13 17.26
N VAL A 260 16.38 8.65 16.63
CA VAL A 260 16.07 7.22 16.61
C VAL A 260 17.01 6.55 15.62
N ASP A 261 17.63 5.46 16.04
CA ASP A 261 18.46 4.64 15.15
C ASP A 261 17.70 4.31 13.86
N ASP A 262 18.31 4.57 12.71
CA ASP A 262 17.72 4.41 11.38
C ASP A 262 16.45 5.27 11.12
N GLY A 263 16.23 6.35 11.88
CA GLY A 263 15.14 7.33 11.65
C GLY A 263 13.77 6.70 11.55
N VAL A 264 13.50 5.64 12.33
CA VAL A 264 12.24 4.86 12.37
C VAL A 264 11.90 4.19 11.02
N ARG A 265 12.89 3.86 10.21
CA ARG A 265 12.65 3.25 8.89
C ARG A 265 11.88 1.94 8.99
N GLY A 266 10.80 1.84 8.19
CA GLY A 266 9.97 0.65 8.13
C GLY A 266 10.44 -0.37 7.11
N GLN A 267 10.21 -1.65 7.42
CA GLN A 267 10.42 -2.77 6.52
C GLN A 267 9.32 -3.81 6.70
N VAL A 268 8.96 -4.49 5.62
CA VAL A 268 8.09 -5.67 5.65
C VAL A 268 8.27 -6.52 4.41
N PHE A 269 8.25 -7.83 4.58
CA PHE A 269 8.14 -8.83 3.53
C PHE A 269 6.86 -9.64 3.74
N ALA A 270 6.11 -9.92 2.67
CA ALA A 270 4.89 -10.73 2.72
C ALA A 270 4.84 -11.75 1.59
N ILE A 271 4.27 -12.92 1.88
CA ILE A 271 4.08 -14.00 0.91
C ILE A 271 2.82 -14.80 1.25
N GLY A 272 2.16 -15.31 0.24
CA GLY A 272 1.03 -16.22 0.40
C GLY A 272 0.47 -16.76 -0.90
N PRO A 273 -0.53 -17.66 -0.83
CA PRO A 273 -1.17 -18.25 -1.98
C PRO A 273 -2.06 -17.27 -2.73
N ALA A 274 -2.23 -17.53 -4.01
CA ALA A 274 -3.07 -16.76 -4.89
C ALA A 274 -3.78 -17.65 -5.92
N LEU A 275 -4.97 -17.21 -6.32
CA LEU A 275 -5.81 -17.84 -7.33
C LEU A 275 -6.25 -16.78 -8.32
N HIS A 276 -6.13 -17.08 -9.60
CA HIS A 276 -6.68 -16.30 -10.71
C HIS A 276 -7.61 -17.16 -11.52
N TRP A 277 -8.79 -16.64 -11.84
CA TRP A 277 -9.79 -17.28 -12.66
C TRP A 277 -10.26 -16.36 -13.77
N THR A 278 -10.11 -16.82 -15.03
CA THR A 278 -10.67 -16.15 -16.21
C THR A 278 -12.07 -16.68 -16.45
N PHE A 279 -13.04 -15.80 -16.49
CA PHE A 279 -14.43 -16.12 -16.84
C PHE A 279 -14.85 -15.18 -17.97
N LEU A 280 -15.79 -15.60 -18.80
CA LEU A 280 -16.07 -14.86 -20.05
C LEU A 280 -14.74 -14.52 -20.79
N LYS A 281 -14.69 -14.46 -22.01
CA LYS A 281 -13.45 -14.42 -22.84
C LYS A 281 -12.28 -13.55 -22.32
N TYR A 282 -12.57 -12.48 -21.53
CA TYR A 282 -11.56 -11.47 -21.10
C TYR A 282 -11.74 -10.98 -19.66
N ALA A 283 -12.84 -11.35 -18.98
CA ALA A 283 -13.03 -10.96 -17.61
C ALA A 283 -12.32 -11.92 -16.65
N SER A 284 -11.79 -11.41 -15.55
CA SER A 284 -11.07 -12.23 -14.58
C SER A 284 -11.41 -11.86 -13.14
N ALA A 285 -11.18 -12.80 -12.25
CA ALA A 285 -11.21 -12.58 -10.81
C ALA A 285 -9.94 -13.15 -10.17
N GLU A 286 -9.48 -12.50 -9.12
CA GLU A 286 -8.35 -12.92 -8.31
C GLU A 286 -8.73 -12.93 -6.84
N ILE A 287 -8.19 -13.90 -6.10
CA ILE A 287 -8.16 -13.89 -4.65
C ILE A 287 -6.72 -14.17 -4.24
N ARG A 288 -6.17 -13.31 -3.39
CA ARG A 288 -4.79 -13.36 -2.94
C ARG A 288 -4.74 -13.10 -1.44
N TRP A 289 -4.04 -13.95 -0.72
CA TRP A 289 -3.76 -13.75 0.69
C TRP A 289 -2.26 -13.72 0.88
N ALA A 290 -1.78 -12.88 1.80
CA ALA A 290 -0.37 -12.83 2.15
C ALA A 290 -0.22 -12.56 3.65
N LYS A 291 0.77 -13.21 4.25
CA LYS A 291 1.19 -12.99 5.63
C LYS A 291 2.51 -12.25 5.67
N GLU A 292 2.62 -11.34 6.61
CA GLU A 292 3.80 -10.50 6.81
C GLU A 292 4.86 -11.16 7.68
N PHE A 293 6.10 -10.97 7.30
CA PHE A 293 7.32 -11.42 7.97
C PHE A 293 8.35 -10.29 7.93
N ASP A 294 9.41 -10.41 8.73
CA ASP A 294 10.54 -9.48 8.75
C ASP A 294 10.07 -8.00 8.85
N VAL A 295 9.20 -7.75 9.84
CA VAL A 295 8.56 -6.47 10.03
C VAL A 295 9.34 -5.64 11.02
N GLU A 296 9.75 -4.44 10.60
CA GLU A 296 10.43 -3.43 11.43
C GLU A 296 9.65 -2.11 11.39
N ASN A 297 9.47 -1.49 12.54
CA ASN A 297 8.82 -0.19 12.73
C ASN A 297 7.44 -0.04 12.04
N ARG A 298 6.68 -1.16 11.93
CA ARG A 298 5.37 -1.21 11.26
C ARG A 298 4.42 -2.17 11.97
N PRO A 299 3.11 -2.06 11.73
CA PRO A 299 2.17 -3.11 12.04
C PRO A 299 2.58 -4.41 11.32
N LYS A 300 2.33 -5.57 11.98
CA LYS A 300 2.55 -6.90 11.43
C LYS A 300 1.26 -7.69 11.40
N GLY A 301 0.84 -8.06 10.22
CA GLY A 301 -0.45 -8.67 10.00
C GLY A 301 -0.53 -9.65 8.84
N GLU A 302 -1.72 -9.73 8.32
CA GLU A 302 -2.07 -10.48 7.12
C GLU A 302 -3.02 -9.66 6.25
N MET A 303 -2.96 -9.89 4.96
CA MET A 303 -3.68 -9.13 3.96
C MET A 303 -4.41 -10.05 3.00
N LEU A 304 -5.69 -9.77 2.77
CA LEU A 304 -6.51 -10.40 1.74
C LEU A 304 -6.80 -9.36 0.66
N TRP A 305 -6.56 -9.74 -0.59
CA TRP A 305 -7.00 -9.01 -1.76
C TRP A 305 -7.97 -9.85 -2.58
N ALA A 306 -9.02 -9.24 -3.08
CA ALA A 306 -9.82 -9.77 -4.17
C ALA A 306 -9.92 -8.70 -5.27
N LYS A 307 -9.92 -9.13 -6.53
CA LYS A 307 -10.03 -8.24 -7.69
C LYS A 307 -10.96 -8.85 -8.72
N VAL A 308 -11.79 -8.03 -9.33
CA VAL A 308 -12.54 -8.36 -10.55
C VAL A 308 -12.13 -7.37 -11.62
N SER A 309 -11.83 -7.87 -12.80
CA SER A 309 -11.42 -7.08 -13.97
C SER A 309 -12.32 -7.36 -15.15
N ILE A 310 -12.89 -6.32 -15.73
CA ILE A 310 -13.79 -6.38 -16.89
C ILE A 310 -13.28 -5.43 -17.98
N PRO A 311 -12.53 -5.93 -18.98
CA PRO A 311 -12.10 -5.13 -20.11
C PRO A 311 -13.24 -4.93 -21.11
N TYR A 312 -13.25 -3.76 -21.75
CA TYR A 312 -14.19 -3.37 -22.79
C TYR A 312 -13.46 -2.60 -23.89
N ALA A 313 -13.66 -3.01 -25.14
CA ALA A 313 -13.13 -2.34 -26.33
C ALA A 313 -14.25 -1.64 -27.11
N PHE A 314 -13.96 -0.46 -27.69
CA PHE A 314 -14.92 0.33 -28.48
C PHE A 314 -14.26 1.04 -29.67
#